data_f55b4e2e4c6bad53d52054feb8485b5d
#
_entry.id   f55b4e2e4c6bad53d52054feb8485b5d
#
_cell.length_a   1.000
_cell.length_b   1.000
_cell.length_c   1.000
_cell.angle_alpha   90.00
_cell.angle_beta   90.00
_cell.angle_gamma   90.00
#
_symmetry.space_group_name_H-M   'P 1'
#
loop_
_entity.id
_entity.type
_entity.pdbx_description
1 polymer ?
#
loop_
_entity_poly.entity_id
_entity_poly.type
_entity_poly.pdbx_seq_one_letter_code
_entity_poly.pdbx_strand_id
1 'polypeptide(L)'
;MPLIATLLSHPAGRALTSTLANMASRSVGASAVRWLAEGIACQLDLPETADASEITARLHAALASEPIDVAVQPAENRRKKILIADMDSTMIDQECIDELADEIGVKDRVAAITARSMNGEIAFEPALRERVALLKGLDAAIIDRIIDNRLTLASGGRTLVQTMAASGAWTALISGGFDIFTTRIAALLGFHENRANRLIEQDRRFTGLVAEPILGRAAKAEALIEISARLGLTPADAIAVGDGANDLDMIRLAGIGVALHAKPAVAAEAKIRIDHGDLTALLYLQGYRREEFVE
;
A
#
# COMPACT_ATOMS: atom_id res chain seq x y z
N MET A 1 23.00 5.73 13.80
CA MET A 1 22.58 4.40 13.34
C MET A 1 23.00 4.27 11.89
N PRO A 2 23.62 3.15 11.49
CA PRO A 2 24.00 2.95 10.10
C PRO A 2 22.75 3.01 9.20
N LEU A 3 22.90 3.70 8.07
CA LEU A 3 21.86 3.80 7.06
C LEU A 3 22.14 2.87 5.89
N ILE A 4 21.09 2.49 5.19
CA ILE A 4 21.14 1.73 3.95
C ILE A 4 20.24 2.41 2.92
N ALA A 5 20.69 2.45 1.66
CA ALA A 5 19.83 2.83 0.56
C ALA A 5 19.41 1.57 -0.20
N THR A 6 18.12 1.45 -0.50
CA THR A 6 17.57 0.40 -1.36
C THR A 6 17.14 1.04 -2.67
N LEU A 7 17.67 0.53 -3.79
CA LEU A 7 17.30 0.91 -5.15
C LEU A 7 16.40 -0.18 -5.70
N LEU A 8 15.30 0.22 -6.35
CA LEU A 8 14.23 -0.67 -6.77
C LEU A 8 13.76 -0.33 -8.18
N SER A 9 13.50 -1.32 -9.01
CA SER A 9 12.82 -1.16 -10.28
C SER A 9 11.67 -2.16 -10.41
N HIS A 10 10.75 -1.92 -11.35
CA HIS A 10 9.67 -2.85 -11.61
C HIS A 10 10.22 -4.22 -12.04
N PRO A 11 9.73 -5.35 -11.46
CA PRO A 11 10.25 -6.69 -11.79
C PRO A 11 10.16 -7.06 -13.27
N ALA A 12 9.12 -6.61 -13.97
CA ALA A 12 8.98 -6.86 -15.41
C ALA A 12 9.95 -6.02 -16.25
N GLY A 13 10.30 -4.79 -15.81
CA GLY A 13 11.19 -3.89 -16.54
C GLY A 13 12.67 -4.17 -16.31
N ARG A 14 13.05 -4.63 -15.11
CA ARG A 14 14.44 -4.95 -14.71
C ARG A 14 15.43 -3.83 -15.07
N ALA A 15 15.02 -2.57 -14.81
CA ALA A 15 15.78 -1.40 -15.25
C ALA A 15 17.07 -1.15 -14.44
N LEU A 16 17.20 -1.75 -13.25
CA LEU A 16 18.33 -1.54 -12.36
C LEU A 16 19.57 -2.34 -12.82
N THR A 17 20.33 -1.76 -13.75
CA THR A 17 21.56 -2.40 -14.24
C THR A 17 22.72 -2.27 -13.27
N SER A 18 23.76 -3.12 -13.40
CA SER A 18 25.00 -3.02 -12.62
C SER A 18 25.70 -1.66 -12.84
N THR A 19 25.59 -1.08 -14.03
CA THR A 19 26.13 0.25 -14.32
C THR A 19 25.45 1.33 -13.49
N LEU A 20 24.10 1.32 -13.44
CA LEU A 20 23.32 2.26 -12.64
C LEU A 20 23.55 2.07 -11.14
N ALA A 21 23.58 0.84 -10.66
CA ALA A 21 23.87 0.53 -9.26
C ALA A 21 25.27 1.04 -8.85
N ASN A 22 26.29 0.85 -9.68
CA ASN A 22 27.65 1.35 -9.44
C ASN A 22 27.73 2.89 -9.52
N MET A 23 27.01 3.51 -10.44
CA MET A 23 26.93 4.97 -10.53
C MET A 23 26.29 5.56 -9.27
N ALA A 24 25.17 5.03 -8.85
CA ALA A 24 24.47 5.41 -7.62
C ALA A 24 25.38 5.22 -6.39
N SER A 25 26.04 4.06 -6.28
CA SER A 25 26.99 3.76 -5.18
C SER A 25 28.09 4.81 -5.08
N ARG A 26 28.71 5.19 -6.21
CA ARG A 26 29.76 6.21 -6.25
C ARG A 26 29.24 7.59 -5.86
N SER A 27 28.03 7.96 -6.28
CA SER A 27 27.44 9.27 -5.99
C SER A 27 27.26 9.53 -4.49
N VAL A 28 27.11 8.47 -3.69
CA VAL A 28 26.90 8.55 -2.24
C VAL A 28 28.06 8.00 -1.41
N GLY A 29 29.13 7.54 -2.05
CA GLY A 29 30.30 6.99 -1.36
C GLY A 29 29.99 5.67 -0.63
N ALA A 30 29.09 4.86 -1.15
CA ALA A 30 28.74 3.59 -0.54
C ALA A 30 29.90 2.60 -0.59
N SER A 31 30.09 1.83 0.48
CA SER A 31 31.20 0.87 0.65
C SER A 31 30.94 -0.44 -0.08
N ALA A 32 29.68 -0.81 -0.31
CA ALA A 32 29.28 -2.03 -1.00
C ALA A 32 27.94 -1.89 -1.72
N VAL A 33 27.78 -2.68 -2.79
CA VAL A 33 26.50 -2.92 -3.48
C VAL A 33 26.11 -4.37 -3.26
N ARG A 34 24.96 -4.64 -2.66
CA ARG A 34 24.44 -5.98 -2.41
C ARG A 34 23.16 -6.21 -3.20
N TRP A 35 23.18 -7.14 -4.13
CA TRP A 35 22.00 -7.51 -4.89
C TRP A 35 21.02 -8.34 -4.03
N LEU A 36 19.76 -7.94 -4.02
CA LEU A 36 18.64 -8.70 -3.47
C LEU A 36 17.90 -9.45 -4.58
N ALA A 37 17.86 -8.85 -5.78
CA ALA A 37 17.40 -9.47 -7.01
C ALA A 37 18.10 -8.76 -8.18
N GLU A 38 18.80 -9.51 -9.02
CA GLU A 38 19.54 -8.93 -10.15
C GLU A 38 18.59 -8.22 -11.13
N GLY A 39 18.92 -6.99 -11.49
CA GLY A 39 18.12 -6.15 -12.38
C GLY A 39 16.91 -5.50 -11.72
N ILE A 40 16.55 -5.86 -10.47
CA ILE A 40 15.32 -5.41 -9.80
C ILE A 40 15.63 -4.63 -8.52
N ALA A 41 16.46 -5.19 -7.62
CA ALA A 41 16.69 -4.58 -6.31
C ALA A 41 18.13 -4.77 -5.84
N CYS A 42 18.75 -3.70 -5.35
CA CYS A 42 20.02 -3.76 -4.64
C CYS A 42 20.04 -2.83 -3.43
N GLN A 43 20.97 -3.09 -2.52
CA GLN A 43 21.22 -2.27 -1.34
C GLN A 43 22.62 -1.69 -1.41
N LEU A 44 22.75 -0.43 -0.98
CA LEU A 44 24.01 0.30 -0.86
C LEU A 44 24.31 0.49 0.62
N ASP A 45 25.48 0.00 1.08
CA ASP A 45 25.96 0.23 2.43
C ASP A 45 26.51 1.64 2.54
N LEU A 46 25.83 2.51 3.26
CA LEU A 46 26.17 3.94 3.36
C LEU A 46 27.25 4.20 4.42
N PRO A 47 28.03 5.30 4.27
CA PRO A 47 28.96 5.74 5.31
C PRO A 47 28.25 5.98 6.65
N GLU A 48 28.95 5.79 7.79
CA GLU A 48 28.39 6.02 9.13
C GLU A 48 27.97 7.47 9.37
N THR A 49 28.61 8.42 8.67
CA THR A 49 28.34 9.86 8.75
C THR A 49 27.25 10.31 7.77
N ALA A 50 26.57 9.39 7.06
CA ALA A 50 25.60 9.73 6.03
C ALA A 50 24.37 10.43 6.65
N ASP A 51 23.95 11.54 6.03
CA ASP A 51 22.65 12.17 6.25
C ASP A 51 21.63 11.62 5.27
N ALA A 52 20.48 11.15 5.79
CA ALA A 52 19.48 10.50 4.97
C ALA A 52 18.90 11.40 3.87
N SER A 53 18.69 12.69 4.17
CA SER A 53 18.12 13.65 3.23
C SER A 53 19.12 13.98 2.11
N GLU A 54 20.38 14.17 2.46
CA GLU A 54 21.45 14.43 1.50
C GLU A 54 21.66 13.22 0.57
N ILE A 55 21.72 12.00 1.13
CA ILE A 55 21.87 10.76 0.35
C ILE A 55 20.70 10.58 -0.60
N THR A 56 19.47 10.77 -0.11
CA THR A 56 18.26 10.68 -0.93
C THR A 56 18.32 11.65 -2.12
N ALA A 57 18.67 12.91 -1.87
CA ALA A 57 18.76 13.92 -2.93
C ALA A 57 19.84 13.56 -3.97
N ARG A 58 21.02 13.08 -3.55
CA ARG A 58 22.10 12.65 -4.44
C ARG A 58 21.68 11.44 -5.30
N LEU A 59 21.01 10.45 -4.71
CA LEU A 59 20.53 9.28 -5.44
C LEU A 59 19.45 9.65 -6.46
N HIS A 60 18.49 10.49 -6.08
CA HIS A 60 17.49 11.00 -7.02
C HIS A 60 18.10 11.79 -8.17
N ALA A 61 19.11 12.63 -7.89
CA ALA A 61 19.84 13.37 -8.95
C ALA A 61 20.59 12.41 -9.88
N ALA A 62 21.24 11.39 -9.33
CA ALA A 62 22.01 10.42 -10.13
C ALA A 62 21.11 9.50 -10.98
N LEU A 63 19.87 9.26 -10.58
CA LEU A 63 18.93 8.30 -11.21
C LEU A 63 17.71 9.00 -11.85
N ALA A 64 17.73 10.33 -12.00
CA ALA A 64 16.55 11.15 -12.35
C ALA A 64 15.87 10.77 -13.69
N SER A 65 16.59 10.13 -14.62
CA SER A 65 16.05 9.69 -15.92
C SER A 65 15.63 8.21 -15.95
N GLU A 66 15.80 7.51 -14.84
CA GLU A 66 15.61 6.06 -14.79
C GLU A 66 14.37 5.71 -13.97
N PRO A 67 13.63 4.67 -14.35
CA PRO A 67 12.45 4.20 -13.59
C PRO A 67 12.91 3.39 -12.36
N ILE A 68 13.57 4.06 -11.42
CA ILE A 68 14.16 3.46 -10.22
C ILE A 68 13.69 4.23 -8.99
N ASP A 69 13.08 3.52 -8.05
CA ASP A 69 12.72 4.04 -6.74
C ASP A 69 13.91 3.99 -5.79
N VAL A 70 13.98 4.96 -4.88
CA VAL A 70 15.05 5.11 -3.90
C VAL A 70 14.44 5.18 -2.50
N ALA A 71 14.93 4.35 -1.58
CA ALA A 71 14.56 4.40 -0.18
C ALA A 71 15.81 4.40 0.70
N VAL A 72 15.95 5.42 1.56
CA VAL A 72 17.02 5.51 2.55
C VAL A 72 16.43 5.33 3.94
N GLN A 73 16.94 4.35 4.70
CA GLN A 73 16.38 3.97 5.98
C GLN A 73 17.45 3.39 6.92
N PRO A 74 17.18 3.26 8.25
CA PRO A 74 18.06 2.54 9.15
C PRO A 74 18.30 1.10 8.68
N ALA A 75 19.55 0.63 8.80
CA ALA A 75 19.93 -0.73 8.38
C ALA A 75 19.35 -1.81 9.30
N GLU A 76 19.03 -1.46 10.54
CA GLU A 76 18.53 -2.36 11.58
C GLU A 76 17.00 -2.40 11.63
N ASN A 77 16.45 -3.48 12.21
CA ASN A 77 15.02 -3.67 12.47
C ASN A 77 14.11 -3.49 11.25
N ARG A 78 14.59 -3.83 10.07
CA ARG A 78 13.86 -3.67 8.81
C ARG A 78 12.83 -4.77 8.57
N ARG A 79 13.07 -6.01 9.01
CA ARG A 79 12.07 -7.09 8.92
C ARG A 79 10.96 -6.83 9.92
N LYS A 80 9.79 -6.52 9.40
CA LYS A 80 8.62 -6.15 10.18
C LYS A 80 7.78 -7.38 10.52
N LYS A 81 7.08 -7.28 11.64
CA LYS A 81 6.23 -8.35 12.17
C LYS A 81 4.75 -8.12 11.89
N ILE A 82 4.41 -6.99 11.34
CA ILE A 82 3.05 -6.62 10.93
C ILE A 82 3.11 -6.03 9.52
N LEU A 83 2.24 -6.50 8.62
CA LEU A 83 1.87 -5.83 7.39
C LEU A 83 0.47 -5.26 7.56
N ILE A 84 0.30 -3.97 7.31
CA ILE A 84 -1.01 -3.34 7.20
C ILE A 84 -1.11 -2.65 5.83
N ALA A 85 -2.14 -2.97 5.08
CA ALA A 85 -2.30 -2.51 3.71
C ALA A 85 -3.71 -1.94 3.46
N ASP A 86 -3.79 -0.90 2.64
CA ASP A 86 -5.04 -0.50 2.00
C ASP A 86 -5.45 -1.49 0.91
N MET A 87 -6.71 -1.48 0.48
CA MET A 87 -7.22 -2.35 -0.57
C MET A 87 -7.28 -1.67 -1.93
N ASP A 88 -8.16 -0.67 -2.06
CA ASP A 88 -8.46 0.00 -3.32
C ASP A 88 -7.22 0.78 -3.81
N SER A 89 -6.89 0.70 -5.09
CA SER A 89 -5.70 1.31 -5.70
C SER A 89 -4.35 0.93 -5.04
N THR A 90 -4.33 -0.09 -4.16
CA THR A 90 -3.14 -0.57 -3.45
C THR A 90 -2.95 -2.08 -3.60
N MET A 91 -3.85 -2.93 -3.06
CA MET A 91 -3.81 -4.39 -3.21
C MET A 91 -4.62 -4.89 -4.42
N ILE A 92 -5.48 -4.05 -4.94
CA ILE A 92 -6.18 -4.16 -6.24
C ILE A 92 -5.99 -2.87 -7.02
N ASP A 93 -6.09 -2.94 -8.35
CA ASP A 93 -5.87 -1.78 -9.23
C ASP A 93 -7.06 -0.82 -9.25
N GLN A 94 -8.26 -1.27 -8.88
CA GLN A 94 -9.52 -0.53 -9.00
C GLN A 94 -9.99 0.07 -7.67
N GLU A 95 -10.94 1.01 -7.79
CA GLU A 95 -11.79 1.52 -6.70
C GLU A 95 -13.12 0.75 -6.71
N CYS A 96 -13.40 -0.07 -5.71
CA CYS A 96 -14.57 -0.94 -5.69
C CYS A 96 -15.91 -0.19 -5.80
N ILE A 97 -16.01 1.00 -5.20
CA ILE A 97 -17.23 1.80 -5.28
C ILE A 97 -17.47 2.33 -6.69
N ASP A 98 -16.41 2.62 -7.45
CA ASP A 98 -16.52 3.09 -8.83
C ASP A 98 -16.95 1.96 -9.76
N GLU A 99 -16.47 0.73 -9.53
CA GLU A 99 -16.90 -0.46 -10.26
C GLU A 99 -18.37 -0.79 -10.01
N LEU A 100 -18.84 -0.67 -8.76
CA LEU A 100 -20.26 -0.79 -8.42
C LEU A 100 -21.11 0.28 -9.11
N ALA A 101 -20.64 1.52 -9.10
CA ALA A 101 -21.36 2.64 -9.69
C ALA A 101 -21.45 2.54 -11.21
N ASP A 102 -20.40 2.05 -11.86
CA ASP A 102 -20.35 1.83 -13.30
C ASP A 102 -21.38 0.76 -13.72
N GLU A 103 -21.45 -0.32 -12.96
CA GLU A 103 -22.38 -1.45 -13.26
C GLU A 103 -23.87 -1.03 -13.25
N ILE A 104 -24.21 -0.01 -12.49
CA ILE A 104 -25.60 0.52 -12.44
C ILE A 104 -25.76 1.87 -13.13
N GLY A 105 -24.76 2.34 -13.86
CA GLY A 105 -24.82 3.57 -14.65
C GLY A 105 -24.87 4.86 -13.83
N VAL A 106 -24.31 4.89 -12.61
CA VAL A 106 -24.26 6.09 -11.75
C VAL A 106 -22.83 6.58 -11.48
N LYS A 107 -21.85 6.11 -12.26
CA LYS A 107 -20.43 6.43 -12.08
C LYS A 107 -20.15 7.94 -12.00
N ASP A 108 -20.73 8.73 -12.91
CA ASP A 108 -20.54 10.19 -12.93
C ASP A 108 -21.04 10.86 -11.65
N ARG A 109 -22.11 10.34 -11.05
CA ARG A 109 -22.67 10.85 -9.79
C ARG A 109 -21.73 10.52 -8.63
N VAL A 110 -21.22 9.29 -8.57
CA VAL A 110 -20.24 8.88 -7.54
C VAL A 110 -18.95 9.69 -7.68
N ALA A 111 -18.45 9.88 -8.89
CA ALA A 111 -17.26 10.70 -9.15
C ALA A 111 -17.45 12.16 -8.70
N ALA A 112 -18.63 12.75 -8.94
CA ALA A 112 -18.93 14.12 -8.50
C ALA A 112 -18.94 14.24 -6.95
N ILE A 113 -19.49 13.25 -6.23
CA ILE A 113 -19.46 13.23 -4.76
C ILE A 113 -18.03 13.07 -4.25
N THR A 114 -17.26 12.18 -4.87
CA THR A 114 -15.85 11.95 -4.53
C THR A 114 -15.03 13.24 -4.71
N ALA A 115 -15.21 13.95 -5.83
CA ALA A 115 -14.53 15.23 -6.09
C ALA A 115 -14.85 16.28 -5.01
N ARG A 116 -16.12 16.42 -4.60
CA ARG A 116 -16.53 17.33 -3.51
C ARG A 116 -15.86 16.97 -2.18
N SER A 117 -15.73 15.67 -1.89
CA SER A 117 -15.05 15.22 -0.68
C SER A 117 -13.53 15.50 -0.73
N MET A 118 -12.91 15.28 -1.88
CA MET A 118 -11.48 15.57 -2.09
C MET A 118 -11.16 17.06 -2.02
N ASN A 119 -12.10 17.93 -2.46
CA ASN A 119 -11.98 19.37 -2.35
C ASN A 119 -12.27 19.89 -0.93
N GLY A 120 -12.64 19.03 0.01
CA GLY A 120 -12.99 19.42 1.38
C GLY A 120 -14.38 20.07 1.53
N GLU A 121 -15.23 20.03 0.49
CA GLU A 121 -16.58 20.59 0.51
C GLU A 121 -17.53 19.76 1.37
N ILE A 122 -17.31 18.46 1.45
CA ILE A 122 -18.02 17.53 2.32
C ILE A 122 -17.03 16.58 3.03
N ALA A 123 -17.33 16.23 4.28
CA ALA A 123 -16.51 15.28 5.03
C ALA A 123 -16.65 13.85 4.48
N PHE A 124 -15.70 12.96 4.84
CA PHE A 124 -15.64 11.58 4.34
C PHE A 124 -16.94 10.79 4.61
N GLU A 125 -17.45 10.83 5.87
CA GLU A 125 -18.63 10.03 6.23
C GLU A 125 -19.91 10.45 5.49
N PRO A 126 -20.27 11.74 5.42
CA PRO A 126 -21.39 12.18 4.59
C PRO A 126 -21.21 11.79 3.11
N ALA A 127 -20.01 11.93 2.56
CA ALA A 127 -19.72 11.52 1.18
C ALA A 127 -19.91 10.01 0.97
N LEU A 128 -19.46 9.20 1.92
CA LEU A 128 -19.67 7.75 1.87
C LEU A 128 -21.16 7.41 1.88
N ARG A 129 -21.94 8.00 2.81
CA ARG A 129 -23.39 7.78 2.88
C ARG A 129 -24.13 8.21 1.60
N GLU A 130 -23.74 9.35 1.02
CA GLU A 130 -24.33 9.86 -0.23
C GLU A 130 -24.04 8.90 -1.39
N ARG A 131 -22.82 8.37 -1.50
CA ARG A 131 -22.44 7.37 -2.52
C ARG A 131 -23.14 6.03 -2.31
N VAL A 132 -23.19 5.52 -1.06
CA VAL A 132 -23.86 4.26 -0.72
C VAL A 132 -25.37 4.32 -0.97
N ALA A 133 -26.00 5.49 -0.75
CA ALA A 133 -27.43 5.67 -1.03
C ALA A 133 -27.78 5.44 -2.51
N LEU A 134 -26.83 5.65 -3.44
CA LEU A 134 -27.02 5.38 -4.86
C LEU A 134 -27.10 3.87 -5.19
N LEU A 135 -26.58 3.01 -4.31
CA LEU A 135 -26.58 1.55 -4.47
C LEU A 135 -27.89 0.89 -4.01
N LYS A 136 -28.88 1.69 -3.55
CA LYS A 136 -30.16 1.17 -3.03
C LYS A 136 -30.88 0.30 -4.06
N GLY A 137 -31.25 -0.90 -3.63
CA GLY A 137 -32.00 -1.87 -4.44
C GLY A 137 -31.13 -2.72 -5.37
N LEU A 138 -29.82 -2.49 -5.43
CA LEU A 138 -28.88 -3.31 -6.20
C LEU A 138 -28.80 -4.72 -5.59
N ASP A 139 -28.83 -5.75 -6.46
CA ASP A 139 -28.71 -7.15 -6.04
C ASP A 139 -27.29 -7.43 -5.53
N ALA A 140 -27.14 -7.99 -4.35
CA ALA A 140 -25.83 -8.28 -3.76
C ALA A 140 -25.00 -9.30 -4.58
N ALA A 141 -25.62 -10.12 -5.43
CA ALA A 141 -24.92 -11.04 -6.33
C ALA A 141 -24.02 -10.35 -7.35
N ILE A 142 -24.16 -9.02 -7.53
CA ILE A 142 -23.28 -8.23 -8.39
C ILE A 142 -21.84 -8.25 -7.92
N ILE A 143 -21.60 -8.40 -6.62
CA ILE A 143 -20.26 -8.39 -6.02
C ILE A 143 -19.38 -9.48 -6.61
N ASP A 144 -19.91 -10.72 -6.69
CA ASP A 144 -19.14 -11.84 -7.25
C ASP A 144 -18.75 -11.56 -8.71
N ARG A 145 -19.67 -10.99 -9.52
CA ARG A 145 -19.37 -10.61 -10.90
C ARG A 145 -18.30 -9.52 -11.02
N ILE A 146 -18.32 -8.55 -10.13
CA ILE A 146 -17.30 -7.48 -10.11
C ILE A 146 -15.95 -8.06 -9.75
N ILE A 147 -15.88 -8.87 -8.68
CA ILE A 147 -14.62 -9.49 -8.25
C ILE A 147 -14.04 -10.36 -9.36
N ASP A 148 -14.86 -11.19 -10.00
CA ASP A 148 -14.39 -12.17 -10.99
C ASP A 148 -14.01 -11.54 -12.34
N ASN A 149 -14.66 -10.42 -12.74
CA ASN A 149 -14.54 -9.91 -14.11
C ASN A 149 -13.93 -8.50 -14.20
N ARG A 150 -13.85 -7.75 -13.10
CA ARG A 150 -13.44 -6.34 -13.13
C ARG A 150 -12.27 -6.02 -12.21
N LEU A 151 -12.06 -6.80 -11.13
CA LEU A 151 -10.97 -6.52 -10.21
C LEU A 151 -9.69 -7.26 -10.64
N THR A 152 -8.59 -6.56 -10.57
CA THR A 152 -7.25 -7.08 -10.81
C THR A 152 -6.44 -6.96 -9.52
N LEU A 153 -5.84 -8.06 -9.08
CA LEU A 153 -4.91 -8.03 -7.95
C LEU A 153 -3.65 -7.28 -8.37
N ALA A 154 -3.22 -6.33 -7.56
CA ALA A 154 -2.02 -5.55 -7.82
C ALA A 154 -0.77 -6.44 -7.86
N SER A 155 0.15 -6.10 -8.77
CA SER A 155 1.38 -6.87 -8.99
C SER A 155 2.17 -7.02 -7.70
N GLY A 156 2.64 -8.24 -7.43
CA GLY A 156 3.42 -8.57 -6.24
C GLY A 156 2.63 -8.68 -4.93
N GLY A 157 1.32 -8.37 -4.93
CA GLY A 157 0.50 -8.34 -3.72
C GLY A 157 0.44 -9.69 -3.01
N ARG A 158 0.16 -10.77 -3.74
CA ARG A 158 0.14 -12.13 -3.19
C ARG A 158 1.51 -12.52 -2.64
N THR A 159 2.58 -12.28 -3.40
CA THR A 159 3.95 -12.57 -2.98
C THR A 159 4.33 -11.82 -1.69
N LEU A 160 3.98 -10.53 -1.58
CA LEU A 160 4.20 -9.74 -0.38
C LEU A 160 3.52 -10.37 0.85
N VAL A 161 2.22 -10.60 0.74
CA VAL A 161 1.41 -11.10 1.87
C VAL A 161 1.88 -12.48 2.30
N GLN A 162 2.05 -13.42 1.36
CA GLN A 162 2.43 -14.80 1.66
C GLN A 162 3.86 -14.91 2.18
N THR A 163 4.81 -14.14 1.64
CA THR A 163 6.18 -14.13 2.15
C THR A 163 6.26 -13.61 3.58
N MET A 164 5.57 -12.52 3.88
CA MET A 164 5.55 -11.98 5.25
C MET A 164 4.84 -12.93 6.21
N ALA A 165 3.70 -13.51 5.82
CA ALA A 165 2.99 -14.51 6.63
C ALA A 165 3.85 -15.74 6.91
N ALA A 166 4.53 -16.29 5.90
CA ALA A 166 5.44 -17.43 6.05
C ALA A 166 6.64 -17.10 6.95
N SER A 167 7.04 -15.83 7.04
CA SER A 167 8.08 -15.33 7.95
C SER A 167 7.57 -15.04 9.36
N GLY A 168 6.30 -15.37 9.67
CA GLY A 168 5.68 -15.19 10.98
C GLY A 168 5.11 -13.80 11.25
N ALA A 169 4.99 -12.94 10.23
CA ALA A 169 4.35 -11.66 10.37
C ALA A 169 2.82 -11.78 10.34
N TRP A 170 2.14 -10.94 11.11
CA TRP A 170 0.69 -10.76 11.03
C TRP A 170 0.34 -9.83 9.87
N THR A 171 -0.64 -10.19 9.05
CA THR A 171 -1.02 -9.40 7.87
C THR A 171 -2.47 -8.96 7.96
N ALA A 172 -2.74 -7.66 7.76
CA ALA A 172 -4.06 -7.05 7.89
C ALA A 172 -4.39 -6.18 6.67
N LEU A 173 -5.58 -6.35 6.11
CA LEU A 173 -6.14 -5.54 5.03
C LEU A 173 -7.17 -4.58 5.62
N ILE A 174 -6.91 -3.26 5.60
CA ILE A 174 -7.76 -2.26 6.23
C ILE A 174 -8.20 -1.23 5.19
N SER A 175 -9.48 -1.20 4.86
CA SER A 175 -10.02 -0.37 3.79
C SER A 175 -11.14 0.56 4.27
N GLY A 176 -11.19 1.76 3.69
CA GLY A 176 -12.36 2.64 3.76
C GLY A 176 -13.52 2.19 2.85
N GLY A 177 -13.31 1.15 2.01
CA GLY A 177 -14.31 0.50 1.19
C GLY A 177 -15.22 -0.45 1.97
N PHE A 178 -15.58 -1.61 1.38
CA PHE A 178 -16.61 -2.49 1.94
C PHE A 178 -16.10 -3.89 2.24
N ASP A 179 -16.60 -4.46 3.36
CA ASP A 179 -16.20 -5.78 3.89
C ASP A 179 -16.52 -6.94 2.94
N ILE A 180 -17.54 -6.81 2.13
CA ILE A 180 -17.90 -7.79 1.09
C ILE A 180 -16.77 -7.97 0.04
N PHE A 181 -15.99 -6.92 -0.24
CA PHE A 181 -14.81 -7.00 -1.09
C PHE A 181 -13.57 -7.41 -0.29
N THR A 182 -13.30 -6.72 0.85
CA THR A 182 -12.07 -7.01 1.61
C THR A 182 -12.02 -8.46 2.08
N THR A 183 -13.14 -9.07 2.43
CA THR A 183 -13.19 -10.49 2.84
C THR A 183 -12.73 -11.42 1.70
N ARG A 184 -13.19 -11.18 0.47
CA ARG A 184 -12.78 -11.99 -0.68
C ARG A 184 -11.34 -11.74 -1.09
N ILE A 185 -10.93 -10.47 -1.17
CA ILE A 185 -9.55 -10.09 -1.54
C ILE A 185 -8.56 -10.58 -0.48
N ALA A 186 -8.86 -10.44 0.81
CA ALA A 186 -8.04 -10.95 1.90
C ALA A 186 -7.83 -12.47 1.80
N ALA A 187 -8.89 -13.22 1.52
CA ALA A 187 -8.81 -14.67 1.33
C ALA A 187 -7.96 -15.04 0.10
N LEU A 188 -8.12 -14.33 -1.02
CA LEU A 188 -7.36 -14.57 -2.25
C LEU A 188 -5.85 -14.31 -2.07
N LEU A 189 -5.49 -13.29 -1.27
CA LEU A 189 -4.10 -12.89 -1.04
C LEU A 189 -3.46 -13.62 0.15
N GLY A 190 -4.26 -14.14 1.09
CA GLY A 190 -3.79 -14.85 2.29
C GLY A 190 -3.57 -13.94 3.50
N PHE A 191 -4.31 -12.82 3.62
CA PHE A 191 -4.29 -12.00 4.83
C PHE A 191 -4.90 -12.72 6.03
N HIS A 192 -4.37 -12.46 7.24
CA HIS A 192 -4.88 -13.03 8.49
C HIS A 192 -6.18 -12.37 8.95
N GLU A 193 -6.34 -11.05 8.70
CA GLU A 193 -7.58 -10.34 9.01
C GLU A 193 -7.84 -9.23 8.00
N ASN A 194 -9.11 -8.82 7.94
CA ASN A 194 -9.53 -7.64 7.18
C ASN A 194 -10.54 -6.81 7.96
N ARG A 195 -10.58 -5.50 7.68
CA ARG A 195 -11.57 -4.57 8.25
C ARG A 195 -11.99 -3.57 7.17
N ALA A 196 -13.29 -3.33 7.08
CA ALA A 196 -13.86 -2.33 6.18
C ALA A 196 -15.26 -1.92 6.63
N ASN A 197 -15.89 -0.97 5.94
CA ASN A 197 -17.27 -0.60 6.17
C ASN A 197 -18.22 -1.70 5.71
N ARG A 198 -19.36 -1.83 6.35
CA ARG A 198 -20.35 -2.85 6.02
C ARG A 198 -21.57 -2.22 5.35
N LEU A 199 -21.88 -2.67 4.13
CA LEU A 199 -23.15 -2.36 3.48
C LEU A 199 -24.29 -3.12 4.15
N ILE A 200 -25.41 -2.43 4.40
CA ILE A 200 -26.61 -3.09 4.95
C ILE A 200 -27.39 -3.70 3.80
N GLU A 201 -27.59 -5.01 3.90
CA GLU A 201 -28.35 -5.83 2.96
C GLU A 201 -29.68 -6.29 3.59
N GLN A 202 -30.73 -6.30 2.79
CA GLN A 202 -32.02 -6.90 3.10
C GLN A 202 -32.56 -7.60 1.87
N ASP A 203 -33.01 -8.83 2.01
CA ASP A 203 -33.58 -9.66 0.93
C ASP A 203 -32.64 -9.73 -0.30
N ARG A 204 -31.32 -9.89 -0.06
CA ARG A 204 -30.26 -9.94 -1.09
C ARG A 204 -30.13 -8.64 -1.89
N ARG A 205 -30.58 -7.51 -1.35
CA ARG A 205 -30.44 -6.19 -1.97
C ARG A 205 -29.83 -5.21 -0.99
N PHE A 206 -28.96 -4.34 -1.49
CA PHE A 206 -28.43 -3.26 -0.69
C PHE A 206 -29.52 -2.25 -0.36
N THR A 207 -29.59 -1.88 0.91
CA THR A 207 -30.58 -0.91 1.41
C THR A 207 -30.23 0.54 1.06
N GLY A 208 -29.01 0.79 0.61
CA GLY A 208 -28.43 2.12 0.44
C GLY A 208 -27.90 2.73 1.75
N LEU A 209 -27.69 1.91 2.76
CA LEU A 209 -27.17 2.31 4.07
C LEU A 209 -25.86 1.57 4.36
N VAL A 210 -25.02 2.22 5.16
CA VAL A 210 -23.77 1.68 5.72
C VAL A 210 -23.94 1.51 7.22
N ALA A 211 -23.39 0.43 7.77
CA ALA A 211 -23.46 0.16 9.22
C ALA A 211 -22.51 1.11 9.99
N GLU A 212 -22.90 1.41 11.22
CA GLU A 212 -22.10 2.16 12.16
C GLU A 212 -21.26 1.23 13.07
N PRO A 213 -20.07 1.69 13.54
CA PRO A 213 -19.43 2.95 13.19
C PRO A 213 -18.80 2.89 11.79
N ILE A 214 -18.73 4.04 11.10
CA ILE A 214 -18.04 4.15 9.82
C ILE A 214 -16.52 4.20 10.06
N LEU A 215 -15.80 3.36 9.34
CA LEU A 215 -14.33 3.35 9.33
C LEU A 215 -13.82 4.46 8.41
N GLY A 216 -13.48 5.60 9.01
CA GLY A 216 -12.92 6.75 8.32
C GLY A 216 -11.38 6.73 8.32
N ARG A 217 -10.78 7.91 8.07
CA ARG A 217 -9.32 8.09 7.99
C ARG A 217 -8.59 7.61 9.24
N ALA A 218 -9.08 7.93 10.44
CA ALA A 218 -8.43 7.55 11.70
C ALA A 218 -8.41 6.04 11.93
N ALA A 219 -9.39 5.31 11.38
CA ALA A 219 -9.58 3.89 11.64
C ALA A 219 -8.39 3.02 11.22
N LYS A 220 -7.63 3.41 10.18
CA LYS A 220 -6.43 2.68 9.74
C LYS A 220 -5.29 2.78 10.76
N ALA A 221 -5.06 3.98 11.30
CA ALA A 221 -4.07 4.20 12.36
C ALA A 221 -4.48 3.53 13.67
N GLU A 222 -5.77 3.61 14.03
CA GLU A 222 -6.33 2.93 15.20
C GLU A 222 -6.21 1.40 15.09
N ALA A 223 -6.49 0.84 13.91
CA ALA A 223 -6.31 -0.58 13.63
C ALA A 223 -4.84 -1.00 13.80
N LEU A 224 -3.88 -0.19 13.31
CA LEU A 224 -2.46 -0.47 13.51
C LEU A 224 -2.07 -0.48 14.99
N ILE A 225 -2.55 0.48 15.79
CA ILE A 225 -2.29 0.55 17.23
C ILE A 225 -2.87 -0.68 17.94
N GLU A 226 -4.13 -1.00 17.65
CA GLU A 226 -4.83 -2.13 18.27
C GLU A 226 -4.18 -3.47 17.92
N ILE A 227 -3.88 -3.71 16.63
CA ILE A 227 -3.23 -4.94 16.17
C ILE A 227 -1.85 -5.08 16.82
N SER A 228 -1.06 -3.99 16.84
CA SER A 228 0.25 -3.99 17.50
C SER A 228 0.14 -4.35 18.98
N ALA A 229 -0.75 -3.71 19.72
CA ALA A 229 -0.96 -3.97 21.14
C ALA A 229 -1.41 -5.41 21.42
N ARG A 230 -2.36 -5.95 20.61
CA ARG A 230 -2.85 -7.32 20.71
C ARG A 230 -1.74 -8.37 20.50
N LEU A 231 -0.75 -8.05 19.68
CA LEU A 231 0.38 -8.93 19.39
C LEU A 231 1.57 -8.74 20.35
N GLY A 232 1.47 -7.82 21.32
CA GLY A 232 2.59 -7.45 22.18
C GLY A 232 3.73 -6.72 21.45
N LEU A 233 3.40 -6.03 20.36
CA LEU A 233 4.28 -5.27 19.48
C LEU A 233 3.95 -3.78 19.56
N THR A 234 4.67 -2.97 18.78
CA THR A 234 4.45 -1.54 18.61
C THR A 234 4.23 -1.21 17.13
N PRO A 235 3.66 -0.06 16.77
CA PRO A 235 3.59 0.39 15.39
C PRO A 235 4.96 0.46 14.67
N ALA A 236 6.07 0.60 15.42
CA ALA A 236 7.42 0.55 14.86
C ALA A 236 7.78 -0.85 14.28
N ASP A 237 7.09 -1.89 14.71
CA ASP A 237 7.25 -3.27 14.20
C ASP A 237 6.43 -3.54 12.93
N ALA A 238 5.73 -2.53 12.39
CA ALA A 238 4.88 -2.65 11.22
C ALA A 238 5.51 -2.04 9.97
N ILE A 239 5.13 -2.62 8.81
CA ILE A 239 5.19 -1.98 7.51
C ILE A 239 3.76 -1.68 7.05
N ALA A 240 3.53 -0.43 6.61
CA ALA A 240 2.25 0.05 6.13
C ALA A 240 2.34 0.50 4.68
N VAL A 241 1.30 0.23 3.88
CA VAL A 241 1.23 0.65 2.48
C VAL A 241 -0.16 1.17 2.11
N GLY A 242 -0.19 2.23 1.31
CA GLY A 242 -1.39 2.83 0.76
C GLY A 242 -1.07 3.90 -0.28
N ASP A 243 -2.09 4.41 -0.99
CA ASP A 243 -1.97 5.41 -2.06
C ASP A 243 -2.65 6.74 -1.72
N GLY A 244 -3.60 6.73 -0.78
CA GLY A 244 -4.54 7.81 -0.53
C GLY A 244 -4.26 8.64 0.73
N ALA A 245 -4.87 9.82 0.81
CA ALA A 245 -4.75 10.71 1.97
C ALA A 245 -5.29 10.09 3.27
N ASN A 246 -6.19 9.11 3.17
CA ASN A 246 -6.70 8.31 4.27
C ASN A 246 -5.67 7.35 4.87
N ASP A 247 -4.53 7.11 4.17
CA ASP A 247 -3.46 6.22 4.61
C ASP A 247 -2.35 6.95 5.37
N LEU A 248 -2.27 8.28 5.24
CA LEU A 248 -1.16 9.08 5.76
C LEU A 248 -0.89 8.85 7.25
N ASP A 249 -1.94 8.76 8.06
CA ASP A 249 -1.77 8.61 9.50
C ASP A 249 -1.21 7.21 9.85
N MET A 250 -1.65 6.18 9.15
CA MET A 250 -1.10 4.82 9.23
C MET A 250 0.35 4.76 8.72
N ILE A 251 0.64 5.37 7.55
CA ILE A 251 1.96 5.43 6.93
C ILE A 251 2.97 6.15 7.85
N ARG A 252 2.56 7.26 8.47
CA ARG A 252 3.42 8.02 9.40
C ARG A 252 3.70 7.27 10.70
N LEU A 253 2.74 6.51 11.18
CA LEU A 253 2.82 5.78 12.45
C LEU A 253 3.67 4.52 12.34
N ALA A 254 3.64 3.84 11.21
CA ALA A 254 4.37 2.58 10.99
C ALA A 254 5.90 2.78 11.00
N GLY A 255 6.61 1.75 11.44
CA GLY A 255 8.08 1.73 11.39
C GLY A 255 8.65 1.86 9.98
N ILE A 256 7.95 1.29 8.98
CA ILE A 256 8.18 1.52 7.55
C ILE A 256 6.82 1.88 6.94
N GLY A 257 6.65 3.14 6.54
CA GLY A 257 5.45 3.60 5.84
C GLY A 257 5.77 3.87 4.38
N VAL A 258 5.00 3.28 3.47
CA VAL A 258 5.21 3.30 2.02
C VAL A 258 4.00 3.91 1.32
N ALA A 259 4.25 4.94 0.52
CA ALA A 259 3.31 5.45 -0.45
C ALA A 259 3.54 4.74 -1.79
N LEU A 260 2.59 3.91 -2.23
CA LEU A 260 2.68 3.12 -3.46
C LEU A 260 1.85 3.78 -4.56
N HIS A 261 2.48 4.17 -5.68
CA HIS A 261 1.83 4.84 -6.82
C HIS A 261 0.87 5.96 -6.39
N ALA A 262 1.26 6.64 -5.31
CA ALA A 262 0.38 7.48 -4.51
C ALA A 262 0.04 8.81 -5.19
N LYS A 263 -1.11 9.35 -4.84
CA LYS A 263 -1.54 10.69 -5.24
C LYS A 263 -0.50 11.74 -4.81
N PRO A 264 -0.28 12.81 -5.58
CA PRO A 264 0.82 13.76 -5.35
C PRO A 264 0.92 14.30 -3.91
N ALA A 265 -0.23 14.57 -3.27
CA ALA A 265 -0.27 15.07 -1.89
C ALA A 265 0.25 14.04 -0.87
N VAL A 266 -0.01 12.74 -1.09
CA VAL A 266 0.46 11.64 -0.25
C VAL A 266 1.94 11.38 -0.50
N ALA A 267 2.32 11.35 -1.77
CA ALA A 267 3.71 11.18 -2.20
C ALA A 267 4.65 12.25 -1.61
N ALA A 268 4.18 13.50 -1.45
CA ALA A 268 4.97 14.60 -0.89
C ALA A 268 5.23 14.44 0.63
N GLU A 269 4.38 13.70 1.35
CA GLU A 269 4.47 13.55 2.80
C GLU A 269 5.08 12.23 3.26
N ALA A 270 5.11 11.22 2.39
CA ALA A 270 5.65 9.91 2.70
C ALA A 270 7.19 9.92 2.65
N LYS A 271 7.81 9.25 3.64
CA LYS A 271 9.28 9.09 3.67
C LYS A 271 9.80 8.12 2.61
N ILE A 272 9.01 7.12 2.27
CA ILE A 272 9.34 6.12 1.24
C ILE A 272 8.21 6.13 0.21
N ARG A 273 8.60 6.30 -1.05
CA ARG A 273 7.71 6.27 -2.21
C ARG A 273 8.16 5.16 -3.15
N ILE A 274 7.18 4.45 -3.68
CA ILE A 274 7.34 3.49 -4.76
C ILE A 274 6.48 3.99 -5.92
N ASP A 275 7.12 4.57 -6.91
CA ASP A 275 6.47 5.15 -8.09
C ASP A 275 6.61 4.23 -9.32
N HIS A 276 7.61 3.35 -9.33
CA HIS A 276 7.97 2.49 -10.45
C HIS A 276 7.88 1.00 -10.12
N GLY A 277 8.23 0.59 -8.89
CA GLY A 277 8.16 -0.79 -8.42
C GLY A 277 6.74 -1.30 -8.23
N ASP A 278 6.60 -2.59 -7.93
CA ASP A 278 5.35 -3.19 -7.48
C ASP A 278 5.39 -3.50 -5.97
N LEU A 279 4.38 -4.20 -5.46
CA LEU A 279 4.28 -4.53 -4.03
C LEU A 279 5.44 -5.40 -3.51
N THR A 280 6.19 -6.10 -4.38
CA THR A 280 7.41 -6.83 -3.95
C THR A 280 8.51 -5.88 -3.48
N ALA A 281 8.48 -4.60 -3.84
CA ALA A 281 9.39 -3.59 -3.33
C ALA A 281 9.42 -3.55 -1.80
N LEU A 282 8.28 -3.79 -1.15
CA LEU A 282 8.16 -3.80 0.31
C LEU A 282 8.96 -4.94 0.97
N LEU A 283 9.15 -6.05 0.27
CA LEU A 283 10.02 -7.15 0.74
C LEU A 283 11.50 -6.75 0.64
N TYR A 284 11.90 -6.15 -0.48
CA TYR A 284 13.28 -5.68 -0.65
C TYR A 284 13.65 -4.56 0.32
N LEU A 285 12.73 -3.65 0.64
CA LEU A 285 12.92 -2.65 1.71
C LEU A 285 13.25 -3.32 3.05
N GLN A 286 12.64 -4.43 3.34
CA GLN A 286 12.89 -5.24 4.55
C GLN A 286 14.16 -6.11 4.44
N GLY A 287 14.84 -6.11 3.31
CA GLY A 287 16.07 -6.88 3.06
C GLY A 287 15.84 -8.36 2.75
N TYR A 288 14.63 -8.75 2.35
CA TYR A 288 14.41 -10.06 1.77
C TYR A 288 15.12 -10.17 0.41
N ARG A 289 15.68 -11.33 0.11
CA ARG A 289 16.19 -11.66 -1.21
C ARG A 289 15.11 -12.35 -2.03
N ARG A 290 15.26 -12.33 -3.35
CA ARG A 290 14.28 -12.96 -4.26
C ARG A 290 14.02 -14.42 -3.96
N GLU A 291 15.04 -15.18 -3.58
CA GLU A 291 14.95 -16.59 -3.22
C GLU A 291 14.18 -16.88 -1.91
N GLU A 292 13.90 -15.86 -1.12
CA GLU A 292 13.09 -15.97 0.11
C GLU A 292 11.60 -15.74 -0.16
N PHE A 293 11.20 -15.36 -1.38
CA PHE A 293 9.81 -15.05 -1.71
C PHE A 293 8.99 -16.34 -1.82
N VAL A 294 7.75 -16.27 -1.31
CA VAL A 294 6.72 -17.28 -1.49
C VAL A 294 5.84 -16.88 -2.67
N GLU A 295 5.64 -17.80 -3.63
CA GLU A 295 4.84 -17.58 -4.85
C GLU A 295 3.59 -18.46 -4.88
#